data_b8a72303d1a8ce7942d01e2b7ab7d181
#
_entry.id   b8a72303d1a8ce7942d01e2b7ab7d181
#
_cell.length_a   1.000
_cell.length_b   1.000
_cell.length_c   1.000
_cell.angle_alpha   90.00
_cell.angle_beta   90.00
_cell.angle_gamma   90.00
#
_symmetry.space_group_name_H-M   'P 1'
#
loop_
_entity.id
_entity.type
_entity.pdbx_description
1 polymer ?
#
loop_
_entity_poly.entity_id
_entity_poly.type
_entity_poly.pdbx_seq_one_letter_code
_entity_poly.pdbx_strand_id
1 'polypeptide(L)'
;MGVYELMMKAMEERDATHYTEALHDDYEFVRHQSGTTMNKTQMSEMMVSMMANTKVVISEPRCIYENDEILVEHSMMDFPDGTREAVMAVHTKKDGKVLRTETGATLIQ
;
A
#
# COMPACT_ATOMS: atom_id res chain seq x y z
N MET A 1 -5.79 -0.14 -16.82
CA MET A 1 -5.52 -1.01 -15.65
C MET A 1 -5.92 -0.26 -14.39
N GLY A 2 -6.73 -0.89 -13.54
CA GLY A 2 -7.19 -0.27 -12.31
C GLY A 2 -6.06 -0.14 -11.28
N VAL A 3 -6.28 0.72 -10.29
CA VAL A 3 -5.27 0.96 -9.24
C VAL A 3 -4.93 -0.33 -8.47
N TYR A 4 -5.95 -1.10 -8.10
CA TYR A 4 -5.71 -2.36 -7.38
C TYR A 4 -4.87 -3.33 -8.20
N GLU A 5 -5.15 -3.45 -9.50
CA GLU A 5 -4.37 -4.31 -10.39
C GLU A 5 -2.92 -3.87 -10.48
N LEU A 6 -2.65 -2.56 -10.56
CA LEU A 6 -1.29 -2.02 -10.57
C LEU A 6 -0.56 -2.34 -9.27
N MET A 7 -1.25 -2.20 -8.14
CA MET A 7 -0.66 -2.51 -6.83
C MET A 7 -0.34 -4.00 -6.70
N MET A 8 -1.24 -4.87 -7.16
CA MET A 8 -1.01 -6.32 -7.12
C MET A 8 0.13 -6.73 -8.05
N LYS A 9 0.22 -6.11 -9.22
CA LYS A 9 1.33 -6.35 -10.15
C LYS A 9 2.67 -5.98 -9.51
N ALA A 10 2.72 -4.84 -8.82
CA ALA A 10 3.91 -4.42 -8.09
C ALA A 10 4.32 -5.47 -7.04
N MET A 11 3.36 -6.00 -6.29
CA MET A 11 3.62 -7.01 -5.26
C MET A 11 4.10 -8.34 -5.86
N GLU A 12 3.43 -8.82 -6.92
CA GLU A 12 3.78 -10.07 -7.58
C GLU A 12 5.17 -10.03 -8.21
N GLU A 13 5.49 -8.94 -8.89
CA GLU A 13 6.79 -8.77 -9.57
C GLU A 13 7.86 -8.21 -8.65
N ARG A 14 7.50 -7.78 -7.46
CA ARG A 14 8.34 -7.06 -6.50
C ARG A 14 9.05 -5.88 -7.17
N ASP A 15 8.25 -5.12 -7.92
CA ASP A 15 8.70 -3.95 -8.69
C ASP A 15 7.89 -2.72 -8.26
N ALA A 16 8.52 -1.85 -7.50
CA ALA A 16 7.87 -0.65 -6.96
C ALA A 16 7.44 0.35 -8.03
N THR A 17 7.96 0.24 -9.26
CA THR A 17 7.60 1.15 -10.36
C THR A 17 6.10 1.15 -10.62
N HIS A 18 5.48 -0.03 -10.63
CA HIS A 18 4.02 -0.13 -10.85
C HIS A 18 3.22 0.55 -9.73
N TYR A 19 3.70 0.44 -8.49
CA TYR A 19 3.05 1.10 -7.37
C TYR A 19 3.17 2.62 -7.49
N THR A 20 4.37 3.12 -7.78
CA THR A 20 4.64 4.55 -7.95
C THR A 20 3.81 5.16 -9.06
N GLU A 21 3.64 4.44 -10.18
CA GLU A 21 2.80 4.90 -11.30
C GLU A 21 1.34 5.11 -10.90
N ALA A 22 0.85 4.37 -9.90
CA ALA A 22 -0.51 4.50 -9.42
C ALA A 22 -0.71 5.73 -8.53
N LEU A 23 0.35 6.40 -8.09
CA LEU A 23 0.28 7.52 -7.15
C LEU A 23 0.18 8.87 -7.87
N HIS A 24 -0.73 9.73 -7.38
CA HIS A 24 -0.86 11.12 -7.82
C HIS A 24 0.37 11.91 -7.37
N ASP A 25 0.74 12.98 -8.10
CA ASP A 25 1.90 13.82 -7.74
C ASP A 25 1.77 14.46 -6.34
N ASP A 26 0.54 14.74 -5.92
CA ASP A 26 0.25 15.32 -4.60
C ASP A 26 -0.06 14.27 -3.54
N TYR A 27 0.36 13.03 -3.76
CA TYR A 27 0.07 11.89 -2.90
C TYR A 27 0.49 12.12 -1.44
N GLU A 28 -0.37 11.67 -0.51
CA GLU A 28 -0.08 11.60 0.92
C GLU A 28 -0.41 10.21 1.47
N PHE A 29 0.52 9.66 2.21
CA PHE A 29 0.33 8.41 2.95
C PHE A 29 0.23 8.71 4.45
N VAL A 30 -0.75 8.11 5.12
CA VAL A 30 -0.91 8.22 6.57
C VAL A 30 -1.02 6.82 7.17
N ARG A 31 -0.06 6.48 8.00
CA ARG A 31 -0.09 5.25 8.80
C ARG A 31 -0.52 5.62 10.22
N HIS A 32 -1.78 5.43 10.53
CA HIS A 32 -2.35 5.85 11.82
C HIS A 32 -1.71 5.12 13.00
N GLN A 33 -1.37 3.86 12.84
CA GLN A 33 -0.78 3.05 13.91
C GLN A 33 0.51 3.65 14.47
N SER A 34 1.32 4.26 13.62
CA SER A 34 2.62 4.83 14.01
C SER A 34 2.65 6.35 13.96
N GLY A 35 1.59 6.99 13.43
CA GLY A 35 1.58 8.43 13.20
C GLY A 35 2.50 8.88 12.06
N THR A 36 2.94 7.95 11.22
CA THR A 36 3.84 8.25 10.10
C THR A 36 3.09 8.84 8.93
N THR A 37 3.67 9.89 8.31
CA THR A 37 3.15 10.46 7.06
C THR A 37 4.28 10.49 6.02
N MET A 38 3.92 10.31 4.74
CA MET A 38 4.89 10.32 3.64
C MET A 38 4.28 10.97 2.41
N ASN A 39 5.11 11.69 1.65
CA ASN A 39 4.74 12.16 0.31
C ASN A 39 5.05 11.08 -0.74
N LYS A 40 4.79 11.37 -2.02
CA LYS A 40 5.00 10.40 -3.10
C LYS A 40 6.45 9.92 -3.18
N THR A 41 7.42 10.83 -3.07
CA THR A 41 8.85 10.48 -3.14
C THR A 41 9.23 9.56 -1.99
N GLN A 42 8.85 9.90 -0.77
CA GLN A 42 9.14 9.10 0.42
C GLN A 42 8.47 7.73 0.35
N MET A 43 7.21 7.69 -0.08
CA MET A 43 6.48 6.43 -0.24
C MET A 43 7.13 5.54 -1.29
N SER A 44 7.56 6.12 -2.41
CA SER A 44 8.22 5.38 -3.49
C SER A 44 9.54 4.77 -3.02
N GLU A 45 10.33 5.52 -2.26
CA GLU A 45 11.58 5.01 -1.68
C GLU A 45 11.33 3.88 -0.69
N MET A 46 10.31 4.03 0.16
CA MET A 46 9.93 3.00 1.11
C MET A 46 9.48 1.72 0.39
N MET A 47 8.71 1.84 -0.68
CA MET A 47 8.26 0.69 -1.46
C MET A 47 9.42 -0.03 -2.14
N VAL A 48 10.42 0.70 -2.65
CA VAL A 48 11.63 0.09 -3.21
C VAL A 48 12.34 -0.76 -2.16
N SER A 49 12.52 -0.23 -0.96
CA SER A 49 13.16 -0.95 0.15
C SER A 49 12.34 -2.19 0.55
N MET A 50 11.03 -2.05 0.65
CA MET A 50 10.14 -3.14 1.03
C MET A 50 10.14 -4.25 0.01
N MET A 51 10.10 -3.92 -1.29
CA MET A 51 10.13 -4.92 -2.36
C MET A 51 11.45 -5.68 -2.41
N ALA A 52 12.56 -5.03 -2.04
CA ALA A 52 13.87 -5.66 -1.98
C ALA A 52 14.04 -6.57 -0.75
N ASN A 53 13.23 -6.40 0.29
CA ASN A 53 13.33 -7.18 1.52
C ASN A 53 12.40 -8.38 1.47
N THR A 54 12.93 -9.58 1.21
CA THR A 54 12.14 -10.81 1.08
C THR A 54 11.51 -11.27 2.39
N LYS A 55 11.90 -10.68 3.53
CA LYS A 55 11.30 -10.98 4.83
C LYS A 55 10.01 -10.18 5.09
N VAL A 56 9.75 -9.16 4.28
CA VAL A 56 8.45 -8.49 4.28
C VAL A 56 7.55 -9.26 3.34
N VAL A 57 6.50 -9.87 3.86
CA VAL A 57 5.58 -10.71 3.09
C VAL A 57 4.16 -10.18 3.25
N ILE A 58 3.51 -9.90 2.13
CA ILE A 58 2.11 -9.53 2.09
C ILE A 58 1.34 -10.77 1.63
N SER A 59 0.35 -11.18 2.41
CA SER A 59 -0.45 -12.38 2.12
C SER A 59 -1.93 -12.08 2.25
N GLU A 60 -2.73 -12.95 1.66
CA GLU A 60 -4.19 -12.87 1.68
C GLU A 60 -4.73 -11.49 1.24
N PRO A 61 -4.18 -10.90 0.16
CA PRO A 61 -4.66 -9.59 -0.30
C PRO A 61 -6.05 -9.73 -0.88
N ARG A 62 -6.93 -8.76 -0.58
CA ARG A 62 -8.26 -8.72 -1.15
C ARG A 62 -8.71 -7.29 -1.35
N CYS A 63 -9.39 -7.05 -2.47
CA CYS A 63 -10.08 -5.82 -2.72
C CYS A 63 -11.49 -5.93 -2.11
N ILE A 64 -11.78 -5.08 -1.13
CA ILE A 64 -13.09 -5.04 -0.50
C ILE A 64 -14.07 -4.26 -1.36
N TYR A 65 -13.62 -3.13 -1.91
CA TYR A 65 -14.43 -2.27 -2.77
C TYR A 65 -13.53 -1.36 -3.59
N GLU A 66 -13.87 -1.18 -4.86
CA GLU A 66 -13.16 -0.22 -5.71
C GLU A 66 -14.12 0.43 -6.70
N ASN A 67 -14.03 1.75 -6.83
CA ASN A 67 -14.67 2.54 -7.89
C ASN A 67 -13.71 3.64 -8.35
N ASP A 68 -14.20 4.63 -9.10
CA ASP A 68 -13.34 5.69 -9.63
C ASP A 68 -12.82 6.63 -8.54
N GLU A 69 -13.41 6.65 -7.37
CA GLU A 69 -13.10 7.60 -6.30
C GLU A 69 -12.36 6.96 -5.13
N ILE A 70 -12.53 5.66 -4.91
CA ILE A 70 -12.02 5.00 -3.71
C ILE A 70 -11.64 3.54 -3.99
N LEU A 71 -10.60 3.09 -3.30
CA LEU A 71 -10.23 1.68 -3.22
C LEU A 71 -10.05 1.32 -1.75
N VAL A 72 -10.74 0.28 -1.30
CA VAL A 72 -10.57 -0.28 0.05
C VAL A 72 -10.03 -1.70 -0.08
N GLU A 73 -8.91 -1.96 0.58
CA GLU A 73 -8.26 -3.27 0.53
C GLU A 73 -7.85 -3.75 1.91
N HIS A 74 -7.66 -5.05 2.04
CA HIS A 74 -7.19 -5.69 3.26
C HIS A 74 -6.16 -6.75 2.92
N SER A 75 -5.12 -6.84 3.75
CA SER A 75 -4.09 -7.88 3.62
C SER A 75 -3.48 -8.18 4.97
N MET A 76 -2.71 -9.28 5.01
CA MET A 76 -1.87 -9.62 6.15
C MET A 76 -0.43 -9.28 5.80
N MET A 77 0.32 -8.74 6.75
CA MET A 77 1.74 -8.42 6.56
C MET A 77 2.60 -9.07 7.62
N ASP A 78 3.66 -9.75 7.18
CA ASP A 78 4.69 -10.29 8.05
C ASP A 78 5.94 -9.41 7.92
N PHE A 79 6.51 -9.02 9.06
CA PHE A 79 7.68 -8.13 9.12
C PHE A 79 8.94 -8.88 9.53
N PRO A 80 10.14 -8.31 9.21
CA PRO A 80 11.43 -8.97 9.51
C PRO A 80 11.66 -9.26 11.00
N ASP A 81 11.01 -8.50 11.90
CA ASP A 81 11.15 -8.70 13.36
C ASP A 81 10.28 -9.84 13.91
N GLY A 82 9.56 -10.54 13.04
CA GLY A 82 8.67 -11.64 13.42
C GLY A 82 7.26 -11.22 13.77
N THR A 83 6.93 -9.93 13.70
CA THR A 83 5.56 -9.47 13.96
C THR A 83 4.69 -9.64 12.72
N ARG A 84 3.37 -9.74 12.94
CA ARG A 84 2.37 -9.86 11.90
C ARG A 84 1.23 -8.88 12.17
N GLU A 85 0.74 -8.25 11.11
CA GLU A 85 -0.37 -7.30 11.21
C GLU A 85 -1.46 -7.61 10.20
N ALA A 86 -2.72 -7.37 10.61
CA ALA A 86 -3.84 -7.27 9.69
C ALA A 86 -3.97 -5.80 9.31
N VAL A 87 -3.89 -5.49 8.02
CA VAL A 87 -3.83 -4.10 7.52
C VAL A 87 -5.03 -3.81 6.64
N MET A 88 -5.76 -2.75 6.98
CA MET A 88 -6.80 -2.20 6.12
C MET A 88 -6.29 -0.88 5.55
N ALA A 89 -6.39 -0.72 4.23
CA ALA A 89 -5.98 0.48 3.54
C ALA A 89 -7.15 1.09 2.79
N VAL A 90 -7.33 2.40 2.93
CA VAL A 90 -8.29 3.18 2.17
C VAL A 90 -7.53 4.16 1.30
N HIS A 91 -7.71 4.03 -0.02
CA HIS A 91 -7.07 4.89 -1.01
C HIS A 91 -8.11 5.78 -1.65
N THR A 92 -7.94 7.09 -1.53
CA THR A 92 -8.78 8.08 -2.21
C THR A 92 -8.14 8.40 -3.55
N LYS A 93 -8.94 8.39 -4.62
CA LYS A 93 -8.44 8.60 -5.98
C LYS A 93 -8.78 9.99 -6.50
N LYS A 94 -7.90 10.50 -7.37
CA LYS A 94 -8.12 11.72 -8.16
C LYS A 94 -7.46 11.54 -9.51
N ASP A 95 -8.18 11.83 -10.58
CA ASP A 95 -7.69 11.72 -11.96
C ASP A 95 -7.11 10.34 -12.29
N GLY A 96 -7.75 9.29 -11.77
CA GLY A 96 -7.35 7.91 -12.01
C GLY A 96 -6.16 7.44 -11.18
N LYS A 97 -5.65 8.27 -10.26
CA LYS A 97 -4.50 7.94 -9.43
C LYS A 97 -4.83 8.08 -7.95
N VAL A 98 -4.02 7.45 -7.10
CA VAL A 98 -4.21 7.54 -5.65
C VAL A 98 -3.69 8.87 -5.14
N LEU A 99 -4.58 9.68 -4.55
CA LEU A 99 -4.23 10.95 -3.95
C LEU A 99 -3.84 10.80 -2.49
N ARG A 100 -4.52 9.92 -1.76
CA ARG A 100 -4.29 9.73 -0.33
C ARG A 100 -4.52 8.27 0.07
N THR A 101 -3.62 7.74 0.87
CA THR A 101 -3.79 6.42 1.48
C THR A 101 -3.81 6.58 3.00
N GLU A 102 -4.78 5.95 3.64
CA GLU A 102 -4.83 5.83 5.09
C GLU A 102 -4.85 4.36 5.47
N THR A 103 -4.00 3.98 6.40
CA THR A 103 -3.97 2.59 6.89
C THR A 103 -4.29 2.50 8.36
N GLY A 104 -5.06 1.48 8.71
CA GLY A 104 -5.23 1.00 10.07
C GLY A 104 -4.68 -0.42 10.15
N ALA A 105 -3.99 -0.75 11.24
CA ALA A 105 -3.40 -2.07 11.39
C ALA A 105 -3.63 -2.61 12.79
N THR A 106 -3.91 -3.93 12.86
CA THR A 106 -4.07 -4.65 14.11
C THR A 106 -2.93 -5.67 14.23
N LEU A 107 -2.19 -5.59 15.33
CA LEU A 107 -1.14 -6.55 15.61
C LEU A 107 -1.76 -7.92 15.91
N ILE A 108 -1.28 -8.93 15.21
CA ILE A 108 -1.71 -10.33 15.42
C ILE A 108 -0.74 -10.99 16.40
N GLN A 109 -1.29 -11.53 17.46
CA GLN A 109 -0.50 -12.16 18.51
C GLN A 109 -0.59 -13.68 18.48
#